data_aad56c9d8d203e44d82d48391fe6f4a9
#
_entry.id   aad56c9d8d203e44d82d48391fe6f4a9
#
_cell.length_a   1.000
_cell.length_b   1.000
_cell.length_c   1.000
_cell.angle_alpha   90.00
_cell.angle_beta   90.00
_cell.angle_gamma   90.00
#
_symmetry.space_group_name_H-M   'P 1'
#
loop_
_entity.id
_entity.type
_entity.pdbx_description
1 polymer ?
#
loop_
_entity_poly.entity_id
_entity_poly.type
_entity_poly.pdbx_seq_one_letter_code
_entity_poly.pdbx_strand_id
1 'polypeptide(L)'
;NQNHMAFWSALGASPTPLAWPEVYISLQNGTIDGQENPLSNIYSSSLQDVQKYLSLTGHMYDAAPFVCNMDWFNSLPTEYQEILMEEAKNAREVDLEENDENKYLDLLKEAGMEVNEVDKAAFQAKMDGVWADYASQYADGQSWIDLATSFNK
;
A
#
# COMPACT_ATOMS: atom_id res chain seq x y z
N ASN A 1 -5.89 2.00 -9.22
CA ASN A 1 -4.67 2.76 -9.52
C ASN A 1 -3.96 2.15 -10.73
N GLN A 2 -3.59 2.97 -11.73
CA GLN A 2 -2.97 2.48 -12.97
C GLN A 2 -1.58 1.87 -12.73
N ASN A 3 -0.80 2.40 -11.81
CA ASN A 3 0.53 1.88 -11.49
C ASN A 3 0.46 0.49 -10.85
N HIS A 4 -0.52 0.24 -9.94
CA HIS A 4 -0.76 -1.09 -9.37
C HIS A 4 -1.16 -2.10 -10.47
N MET A 5 -2.03 -1.67 -11.38
CA MET A 5 -2.42 -2.52 -12.51
C MET A 5 -1.24 -2.86 -13.42
N ALA A 6 -0.38 -1.88 -13.74
CA ALA A 6 0.82 -2.10 -14.54
C ALA A 6 1.79 -3.07 -13.87
N PHE A 7 2.01 -2.92 -12.55
CA PHE A 7 2.84 -3.82 -11.74
C PHE A 7 2.35 -5.27 -11.84
N TRP A 8 1.09 -5.51 -11.49
CA TRP A 8 0.53 -6.87 -11.49
C TRP A 8 0.42 -7.48 -12.90
N SER A 9 0.13 -6.65 -13.93
CA SER A 9 0.14 -7.11 -15.32
C SER A 9 1.54 -7.55 -15.77
N ALA A 10 2.59 -6.85 -15.36
CA ALA A 10 3.96 -7.23 -15.68
C ALA A 10 4.38 -8.56 -15.03
N LEU A 11 3.75 -8.93 -13.92
CA LEU A 11 3.90 -10.23 -13.27
C LEU A 11 3.02 -11.33 -13.87
N GLY A 12 2.17 -11.01 -14.86
CA GLY A 12 1.31 -11.96 -15.56
C GLY A 12 -0.08 -12.12 -14.96
N ALA A 13 -0.45 -11.31 -13.98
CA ALA A 13 -1.81 -11.25 -13.46
C ALA A 13 -2.76 -10.49 -14.39
N SER A 14 -4.06 -10.62 -14.16
CA SER A 14 -5.13 -9.86 -14.83
C SER A 14 -5.80 -8.92 -13.82
N PRO A 15 -5.18 -7.78 -13.47
CA PRO A 15 -5.69 -6.90 -12.45
C PRO A 15 -6.98 -6.23 -12.87
N THR A 16 -7.98 -6.26 -12.00
CA THR A 16 -9.32 -5.69 -12.21
C THR A 16 -9.63 -4.66 -11.12
N PRO A 17 -9.93 -3.40 -11.47
CA PRO A 17 -10.34 -2.41 -10.49
C PRO A 17 -11.70 -2.78 -9.89
N LEU A 18 -11.78 -2.80 -8.56
CA LEU A 18 -13.00 -3.01 -7.81
C LEU A 18 -13.18 -1.94 -6.75
N ALA A 19 -14.43 -1.58 -6.44
CA ALA A 19 -14.72 -0.76 -5.27
C ALA A 19 -14.46 -1.58 -3.99
N TRP A 20 -13.86 -0.95 -2.99
CA TRP A 20 -13.45 -1.66 -1.75
C TRP A 20 -14.57 -2.48 -1.09
N PRO A 21 -15.83 -1.99 -0.99
CA PRO A 21 -16.91 -2.77 -0.41
C PRO A 21 -17.27 -4.06 -1.17
N GLU A 22 -16.84 -4.18 -2.43
CA GLU A 22 -17.14 -5.34 -3.28
C GLU A 22 -16.07 -6.44 -3.20
N VAL A 23 -14.89 -6.14 -2.63
CA VAL A 23 -13.73 -7.04 -2.62
C VAL A 23 -14.03 -8.33 -1.86
N TYR A 24 -14.53 -8.25 -0.64
CA TYR A 24 -14.82 -9.43 0.19
C TYR A 24 -15.77 -10.42 -0.53
N ILE A 25 -16.89 -9.92 -1.02
CA ILE A 25 -17.89 -10.77 -1.69
C ILE A 25 -17.37 -11.33 -3.02
N SER A 26 -16.52 -10.59 -3.73
CA SER A 26 -15.91 -11.03 -4.98
C SER A 26 -14.87 -12.13 -4.75
N LEU A 27 -14.12 -12.08 -3.66
CA LEU A 27 -13.23 -13.16 -3.21
C LEU A 27 -14.04 -14.39 -2.77
N GLN A 28 -15.08 -14.17 -1.97
CA GLN A 28 -15.89 -15.24 -1.41
C GLN A 28 -16.58 -16.09 -2.51
N ASN A 29 -17.06 -15.45 -3.58
CA ASN A 29 -17.73 -16.15 -4.68
C ASN A 29 -16.81 -16.49 -5.86
N GLY A 30 -15.51 -16.19 -5.77
CA GLY A 30 -14.51 -16.51 -6.80
C GLY A 30 -14.60 -15.64 -8.06
N THR A 31 -15.18 -14.46 -7.98
CA THR A 31 -15.17 -13.49 -9.10
C THR A 31 -13.75 -12.94 -9.32
N ILE A 32 -12.97 -12.78 -8.25
CA ILE A 32 -11.54 -12.52 -8.26
C ILE A 32 -10.81 -13.60 -7.45
N ASP A 33 -9.59 -13.93 -7.85
CA ASP A 33 -8.77 -14.98 -7.22
C ASP A 33 -7.96 -14.48 -6.03
N GLY A 34 -7.66 -13.17 -5.99
CA GLY A 34 -6.82 -12.56 -4.97
C GLY A 34 -6.95 -11.05 -4.96
N GLN A 35 -6.30 -10.43 -3.97
CA GLN A 35 -6.22 -8.99 -3.79
C GLN A 35 -4.85 -8.61 -3.22
N GLU A 36 -4.49 -7.35 -3.23
CA GLU A 36 -3.31 -6.82 -2.56
C GLU A 36 -3.69 -5.63 -1.70
N ASN A 37 -3.21 -5.63 -0.47
CA ASN A 37 -3.45 -4.55 0.49
C ASN A 37 -2.47 -4.67 1.67
N PRO A 38 -2.29 -3.61 2.47
CA PRO A 38 -1.60 -3.69 3.76
C PRO A 38 -2.22 -4.74 4.68
N LEU A 39 -1.40 -5.36 5.52
CA LEU A 39 -1.84 -6.45 6.43
C LEU A 39 -2.94 -5.98 7.38
N SER A 40 -2.90 -4.73 7.84
CA SER A 40 -3.94 -4.12 8.65
C SER A 40 -5.30 -4.06 7.94
N ASN A 41 -5.30 -3.74 6.64
CA ASN A 41 -6.52 -3.71 5.84
C ASN A 41 -7.07 -5.12 5.57
N ILE A 42 -6.20 -6.09 5.33
CA ILE A 42 -6.58 -7.50 5.16
C ILE A 42 -7.31 -7.99 6.41
N TYR A 43 -6.71 -7.78 7.58
CA TYR A 43 -7.27 -8.22 8.86
C TYR A 43 -8.57 -7.48 9.22
N SER A 44 -8.57 -6.14 9.15
CA SER A 44 -9.74 -5.33 9.55
C SER A 44 -10.96 -5.55 8.65
N SER A 45 -10.76 -6.01 7.43
CA SER A 45 -11.83 -6.34 6.48
C SER A 45 -12.15 -7.83 6.43
N SER A 46 -11.62 -8.62 7.37
CA SER A 46 -11.86 -10.06 7.51
C SER A 46 -11.55 -10.86 6.23
N LEU A 47 -10.58 -10.40 5.42
CA LEU A 47 -10.25 -11.10 4.16
C LEU A 47 -9.63 -12.47 4.40
N GLN A 48 -9.06 -12.73 5.59
CA GLN A 48 -8.59 -14.03 6.02
C GLN A 48 -9.70 -15.10 6.06
N ASP A 49 -10.96 -14.71 6.15
CA ASP A 49 -12.09 -15.64 6.15
C ASP A 49 -12.37 -16.22 4.76
N VAL A 50 -11.93 -15.54 3.72
CA VAL A 50 -12.16 -15.87 2.30
C VAL A 50 -10.89 -16.10 1.50
N GLN A 51 -9.71 -15.92 2.12
CA GLN A 51 -8.39 -16.12 1.51
C GLN A 51 -7.50 -16.96 2.42
N LYS A 52 -6.98 -18.06 1.90
CA LYS A 52 -6.15 -19.00 2.65
C LYS A 52 -4.68 -18.61 2.67
N TYR A 53 -4.16 -18.01 1.62
CA TYR A 53 -2.74 -17.77 1.40
C TYR A 53 -2.40 -16.28 1.47
N LEU A 54 -1.24 -15.99 2.06
CA LEU A 54 -0.69 -14.64 2.17
C LEU A 54 0.77 -14.63 1.72
N SER A 55 1.06 -13.89 0.66
CA SER A 55 2.43 -13.69 0.15
C SER A 55 2.97 -12.33 0.57
N LEU A 56 4.11 -12.31 1.26
CA LEU A 56 4.75 -11.08 1.75
C LEU A 56 5.55 -10.42 0.62
N THR A 57 4.85 -9.75 -0.27
CA THR A 57 5.44 -9.17 -1.48
C THR A 57 6.26 -7.91 -1.20
N GLY A 58 5.83 -7.06 -0.26
CA GLY A 58 6.47 -5.79 0.04
C GLY A 58 6.69 -4.92 -1.20
N HIS A 59 5.76 -4.99 -2.16
CA HIS A 59 5.91 -4.43 -3.50
C HIS A 59 5.63 -2.93 -3.56
N MET A 60 5.03 -2.36 -2.53
CA MET A 60 4.66 -0.95 -2.50
C MET A 60 4.84 -0.37 -1.10
N TYR A 61 5.33 0.86 -1.06
CA TYR A 61 5.31 1.70 0.13
C TYR A 61 4.34 2.84 -0.11
N ASP A 62 3.32 2.94 0.73
CA ASP A 62 2.32 4.00 0.67
C ASP A 62 2.53 5.01 1.80
N ALA A 63 2.72 6.26 1.43
CA ALA A 63 2.77 7.36 2.38
C ALA A 63 1.48 8.17 2.30
N ALA A 64 0.74 8.24 3.40
CA ALA A 64 -0.49 9.02 3.49
C ALA A 64 -0.20 10.42 4.08
N PRO A 65 -0.16 11.50 3.26
CA PRO A 65 0.06 12.84 3.78
C PRO A 65 -1.21 13.35 4.48
N PHE A 66 -1.05 13.88 5.68
CA PHE A 66 -2.11 14.65 6.33
C PHE A 66 -2.07 16.09 5.82
N VAL A 67 -3.09 16.51 5.09
CA VAL A 67 -3.11 17.79 4.36
C VAL A 67 -4.32 18.63 4.73
N CYS A 68 -4.15 19.97 4.67
CA CYS A 68 -5.25 20.92 4.78
C CYS A 68 -5.09 22.04 3.76
N ASN A 69 -6.17 22.81 3.55
CA ASN A 69 -6.09 24.00 2.71
C ASN A 69 -5.23 25.06 3.40
N MET A 70 -4.25 25.63 2.67
CA MET A 70 -3.27 26.57 3.21
C MET A 70 -3.93 27.90 3.64
N ASP A 71 -4.88 28.42 2.87
CA ASP A 71 -5.57 29.67 3.19
C ASP A 71 -6.40 29.51 4.47
N TRP A 72 -7.08 28.37 4.61
CA TRP A 72 -7.80 28.03 5.84
C TRP A 72 -6.83 27.94 7.02
N PHE A 73 -5.72 27.23 6.90
CA PHE A 73 -4.73 27.08 7.96
C PHE A 73 -4.16 28.44 8.39
N ASN A 74 -3.81 29.29 7.42
CA ASN A 74 -3.29 30.63 7.68
C ASN A 74 -4.33 31.60 8.26
N SER A 75 -5.63 31.32 8.10
CA SER A 75 -6.72 32.10 8.70
C SER A 75 -6.92 31.82 10.19
N LEU A 76 -6.34 30.74 10.72
CA LEU A 76 -6.45 30.39 12.12
C LEU A 76 -5.53 31.24 12.98
N PRO A 77 -5.88 31.54 14.26
CA PRO A 77 -4.95 32.05 15.25
C PRO A 77 -3.72 31.17 15.36
N THR A 78 -2.56 31.76 15.61
CA THR A 78 -1.27 31.06 15.72
C THR A 78 -1.32 29.88 16.69
N GLU A 79 -1.96 30.07 17.84
CA GLU A 79 -2.16 29.02 18.85
C GLU A 79 -2.84 27.77 18.26
N TYR A 80 -3.84 27.93 17.41
CA TYR A 80 -4.54 26.78 16.78
C TYR A 80 -3.70 26.15 15.67
N GLN A 81 -2.89 26.93 14.95
CA GLN A 81 -1.95 26.37 13.98
C GLN A 81 -0.91 25.48 14.70
N GLU A 82 -0.39 25.93 15.84
CA GLU A 82 0.58 25.16 16.66
C GLU A 82 -0.03 23.87 17.18
N ILE A 83 -1.27 23.92 17.72
CA ILE A 83 -2.00 22.74 18.20
C ILE A 83 -2.20 21.74 17.05
N LEU A 84 -2.65 22.19 15.88
CA LEU A 84 -2.86 21.30 14.72
C LEU A 84 -1.56 20.62 14.27
N MET A 85 -0.44 21.35 14.28
CA MET A 85 0.86 20.78 13.91
C MET A 85 1.38 19.80 14.95
N GLU A 86 1.12 20.02 16.22
CA GLU A 86 1.47 19.11 17.32
C GLU A 86 0.64 17.84 17.26
N GLU A 87 -0.67 17.97 17.15
CA GLU A 87 -1.58 16.82 17.10
C GLU A 87 -1.42 15.99 15.82
N ALA A 88 -1.04 16.61 14.69
CA ALA A 88 -0.69 15.87 13.49
C ALA A 88 0.58 15.00 13.69
N LYS A 89 1.56 15.46 14.47
CA LYS A 89 2.74 14.64 14.83
C LYS A 89 2.37 13.52 15.80
N ASN A 90 1.51 13.81 16.78
CA ASN A 90 1.02 12.80 17.73
C ASN A 90 0.22 11.72 16.99
N ALA A 91 -0.66 12.11 16.07
CA ALA A 91 -1.43 11.18 15.25
C ALA A 91 -0.53 10.26 14.41
N ARG A 92 0.60 10.78 13.88
CA ARG A 92 1.56 9.95 13.15
C ARG A 92 2.15 8.84 14.02
N GLU A 93 2.52 9.13 15.25
CA GLU A 93 3.08 8.11 16.17
C GLU A 93 2.04 7.03 16.49
N VAL A 94 0.78 7.43 16.74
CA VAL A 94 -0.33 6.50 16.94
C VAL A 94 -0.57 5.64 15.69
N ASP A 95 -0.55 6.25 14.50
CA ASP A 95 -0.75 5.53 13.23
C ASP A 95 0.34 4.48 13.00
N LEU A 96 1.61 4.82 13.26
CA LEU A 96 2.72 3.88 13.14
C LEU A 96 2.61 2.70 14.12
N GLU A 97 2.14 2.93 15.34
CA GLU A 97 1.92 1.88 16.34
C GLU A 97 0.72 0.99 15.97
N GLU A 98 -0.39 1.61 15.56
CA GLU A 98 -1.60 0.87 15.19
C GLU A 98 -1.47 0.09 13.89
N ASN A 99 -0.61 0.51 12.95
CA ASN A 99 -0.35 -0.17 11.69
C ASN A 99 0.95 -1.00 11.68
N ASP A 100 1.43 -1.46 12.85
CA ASP A 100 2.58 -2.38 12.93
C ASP A 100 2.30 -3.66 12.14
N GLU A 101 3.07 -3.86 11.06
CA GLU A 101 2.93 -5.03 10.18
C GLU A 101 3.14 -6.35 10.92
N ASN A 102 4.03 -6.41 11.91
CA ASN A 102 4.28 -7.64 12.68
C ASN A 102 3.04 -8.03 13.50
N LYS A 103 2.37 -7.06 14.12
CA LYS A 103 1.12 -7.27 14.84
C LYS A 103 0.07 -7.94 13.94
N TYR A 104 -0.14 -7.39 12.76
CA TYR A 104 -1.15 -7.92 11.84
C TYR A 104 -0.72 -9.23 11.18
N LEU A 105 0.56 -9.43 10.92
CA LEU A 105 1.09 -10.70 10.42
C LEU A 105 0.80 -11.84 11.40
N ASP A 106 1.01 -11.62 12.69
CA ASP A 106 0.73 -12.63 13.71
C ASP A 106 -0.77 -12.90 13.83
N LEU A 107 -1.62 -11.87 13.82
CA LEU A 107 -3.07 -12.03 13.83
C LEU A 107 -3.60 -12.81 12.62
N LEU A 108 -3.05 -12.57 11.42
CA LEU A 108 -3.44 -13.30 10.21
C LEU A 108 -2.99 -14.77 10.24
N LYS A 109 -1.79 -15.07 10.80
CA LYS A 109 -1.35 -16.45 11.04
C LYS A 109 -2.24 -17.15 12.07
N GLU A 110 -2.58 -16.48 13.17
CA GLU A 110 -3.48 -17.02 14.19
C GLU A 110 -4.89 -17.30 13.62
N ALA A 111 -5.35 -16.48 12.68
CA ALA A 111 -6.58 -16.70 11.94
C ALA A 111 -6.49 -17.87 10.92
N GLY A 112 -5.32 -18.47 10.74
CA GLY A 112 -5.11 -19.68 9.93
C GLY A 112 -4.62 -19.42 8.50
N MET A 113 -4.17 -18.20 8.17
CA MET A 113 -3.56 -17.95 6.86
C MET A 113 -2.19 -18.65 6.74
N GLU A 114 -1.94 -19.27 5.60
CA GLU A 114 -0.65 -19.84 5.22
C GLU A 114 0.22 -18.74 4.59
N VAL A 115 1.27 -18.33 5.29
CA VAL A 115 2.15 -17.22 4.91
C VAL A 115 3.38 -17.71 4.18
N ASN A 116 3.77 -17.04 3.09
CA ASN A 116 5.02 -17.30 2.39
C ASN A 116 5.77 -16.02 2.03
N GLU A 117 7.09 -16.14 1.96
CA GLU A 117 7.97 -15.12 1.39
C GLU A 117 8.01 -15.27 -0.14
N VAL A 118 8.32 -14.16 -0.83
CA VAL A 118 8.48 -14.14 -2.27
C VAL A 118 9.92 -13.79 -2.68
N ASP A 119 10.34 -14.20 -3.86
CA ASP A 119 11.57 -13.72 -4.48
C ASP A 119 11.36 -12.30 -5.02
N LYS A 120 11.66 -11.31 -4.19
CA LYS A 120 11.53 -9.88 -4.55
C LYS A 120 12.41 -9.48 -5.74
N ALA A 121 13.57 -10.11 -5.89
CA ALA A 121 14.46 -9.83 -7.03
C ALA A 121 13.84 -10.31 -8.35
N ALA A 122 13.15 -11.45 -8.35
CA ALA A 122 12.41 -11.92 -9.51
C ALA A 122 11.24 -11.00 -9.87
N PHE A 123 10.58 -10.38 -8.87
CA PHE A 123 9.55 -9.37 -9.11
C PHE A 123 10.16 -8.10 -9.72
N GLN A 124 11.23 -7.58 -9.13
CA GLN A 124 11.92 -6.39 -9.64
C GLN A 124 12.39 -6.56 -11.09
N ALA A 125 12.92 -7.72 -11.45
CA ALA A 125 13.37 -8.03 -12.80
C ALA A 125 12.26 -7.93 -13.89
N LYS A 126 11.00 -7.85 -13.49
CA LYS A 126 9.86 -7.64 -14.40
C LYS A 126 9.43 -6.17 -14.52
N MET A 127 10.04 -5.27 -13.74
CA MET A 127 9.55 -3.89 -13.62
C MET A 127 10.18 -2.90 -14.59
N ASP A 128 11.22 -3.26 -15.34
CA ASP A 128 11.95 -2.34 -16.23
C ASP A 128 11.01 -1.59 -17.19
N GLY A 129 10.05 -2.29 -17.81
CA GLY A 129 9.05 -1.68 -18.68
C GLY A 129 8.10 -0.74 -17.96
N VAL A 130 7.66 -1.13 -16.75
CA VAL A 130 6.76 -0.32 -15.90
C VAL A 130 7.45 0.96 -15.47
N TRP A 131 8.72 0.87 -15.07
CA TRP A 131 9.52 2.03 -14.68
C TRP A 131 9.84 2.96 -15.85
N ALA A 132 10.15 2.40 -17.02
CA ALA A 132 10.37 3.20 -18.23
C ALA A 132 9.11 3.96 -18.66
N ASP A 133 7.94 3.31 -18.60
CA ASP A 133 6.66 3.95 -18.90
C ASP A 133 6.35 5.07 -17.90
N TYR A 134 6.57 4.84 -16.61
CA TYR A 134 6.42 5.87 -15.58
C TYR A 134 7.38 7.04 -15.82
N ALA A 135 8.67 6.78 -16.04
CA ALA A 135 9.67 7.79 -16.29
C ALA A 135 9.30 8.68 -17.50
N SER A 136 8.70 8.09 -18.53
CA SER A 136 8.29 8.83 -19.73
C SER A 136 7.14 9.82 -19.50
N GLN A 137 6.36 9.64 -18.45
CA GLN A 137 5.18 10.47 -18.16
C GLN A 137 5.49 11.71 -17.33
N TYR A 138 6.63 11.75 -16.63
CA TYR A 138 7.00 12.80 -15.69
C TYR A 138 8.41 13.32 -15.95
N ALA A 139 8.59 14.64 -15.93
CA ALA A 139 9.90 15.26 -16.19
C ALA A 139 11.03 14.73 -15.29
N ASP A 140 10.72 14.45 -14.02
CA ASP A 140 11.67 13.94 -13.03
C ASP A 140 11.52 12.44 -12.77
N GLY A 141 10.74 11.73 -13.60
CA GLY A 141 10.38 10.33 -13.38
C GLY A 141 11.58 9.41 -13.22
N GLN A 142 12.60 9.57 -14.06
CA GLN A 142 13.82 8.76 -13.98
C GLN A 142 14.60 9.03 -12.68
N SER A 143 14.70 10.29 -12.25
CA SER A 143 15.44 10.63 -11.03
C SER A 143 14.79 10.04 -9.77
N TRP A 144 13.45 9.94 -9.74
CA TRP A 144 12.73 9.26 -8.66
C TRP A 144 12.97 7.75 -8.65
N ILE A 145 13.02 7.11 -9.82
CA ILE A 145 13.34 5.68 -9.95
C ILE A 145 14.77 5.42 -9.48
N ASP A 146 15.73 6.22 -9.94
CA ASP A 146 17.13 6.10 -9.54
C ASP A 146 17.30 6.28 -8.02
N LEU A 147 16.59 7.23 -7.42
CA LEU A 147 16.59 7.43 -5.99
C LEU A 147 16.00 6.21 -5.26
N ALA A 148 14.82 5.73 -5.67
CA ALA A 148 14.17 4.58 -5.04
C ALA A 148 15.03 3.32 -5.13
N THR A 149 15.61 3.04 -6.29
CA THR A 149 16.46 1.86 -6.50
C THR A 149 17.80 1.94 -5.75
N SER A 150 18.27 3.16 -5.42
CA SER A 150 19.50 3.34 -4.63
C SER A 150 19.40 2.81 -3.20
N PHE A 151 18.20 2.62 -2.67
CA PHE A 151 17.93 2.04 -1.35
C PHE A 151 17.84 0.51 -1.37
N ASN A 152 17.77 -0.11 -2.54
CA ASN A 152 17.76 -1.57 -2.70
C ASN A 152 19.20 -2.11 -2.54
N LYS A 153 19.68 -2.23 -1.31
CA LYS A 153 21.01 -2.79 -0.99
C LYS A 153 20.86 -4.08 -0.21
#